data_221542809e51ff75055d79df871d9951
#
_entry.id   221542809e51ff75055d79df871d9951
#
_cell.length_a   1.000
_cell.length_b   1.000
_cell.length_c   1.000
_cell.angle_alpha   90.00
_cell.angle_beta   90.00
_cell.angle_gamma   90.00
#
_symmetry.space_group_name_H-M   'P 1'
#
loop_
_entity.id
_entity.type
_entity.pdbx_description
1 polymer ?
#
loop_
_entity_poly.entity_id
_entity_poly.type
_entity_poly.pdbx_seq_one_letter_code
_entity_poly.pdbx_strand_id
1 'polypeptide(L)'
;MPITSGKYSGCYYIVSAVKNDNGEEEYAEIISDDDKKNKDGAQVRLWTKAKSVDYEPRQIWRIQKSDAENSSFTEAMADKALEAFKNKYYVKNSTTGYDSLGGGFWGIAEVMEAMLDGYETTGKSIYRDMFQNTYKDFIARNGDYWSNNDFNDDIAWAVLDSVRAYLLFGDQSYLDIAKKNWDFMYKRGTEGRTDGMIRWSHENGRGDGTLSCINGPATVGACYLAIATGDDSYYTKAKRVFDAWRNSSLYVREGEDAGHVWDSAGNAWRSTYNQGTFLGAAIMLYEKYGTQQYYDDACNVMANTVKNLCYNNILKEENTNSGDLSGMRGIS
;
A
#
# COMPACT_ATOMS: atom_id res chain seq x y z
N MET A 1 6.68 -15.38 17.07
CA MET A 1 7.08 -16.79 17.30
C MET A 1 6.08 -17.47 18.24
N PRO A 2 5.54 -18.65 17.92
CA PRO A 2 4.64 -19.38 18.81
C PRO A 2 5.41 -19.96 20.00
N ILE A 3 4.76 -19.99 21.16
CA ILE A 3 5.25 -20.67 22.37
C ILE A 3 4.58 -22.03 22.41
N THR A 4 5.35 -23.11 22.23
CA THR A 4 4.81 -24.46 22.00
C THR A 4 4.73 -25.33 23.27
N SER A 5 5.29 -24.85 24.39
CA SER A 5 5.31 -25.61 25.66
C SER A 5 5.33 -24.70 26.88
N GLY A 6 5.06 -25.26 28.05
CA GLY A 6 5.08 -24.56 29.34
C GLY A 6 3.82 -23.76 29.65
N LYS A 7 3.88 -22.91 30.68
CA LYS A 7 2.78 -22.11 31.20
C LYS A 7 2.10 -21.22 30.15
N TYR A 8 2.86 -20.79 29.14
CA TYR A 8 2.41 -19.88 28.08
C TYR A 8 2.21 -20.57 26.74
N SER A 9 2.06 -21.90 26.72
CA SER A 9 1.73 -22.63 25.48
C SER A 9 0.47 -22.05 24.83
N GLY A 10 0.51 -21.82 23.51
CA GLY A 10 -0.54 -21.16 22.76
C GLY A 10 -0.50 -19.62 22.75
N CYS A 11 0.49 -19.03 23.42
CA CYS A 11 0.81 -17.60 23.30
C CYS A 11 1.92 -17.39 22.26
N TYR A 12 2.27 -16.13 22.05
CA TYR A 12 3.26 -15.73 21.06
C TYR A 12 4.25 -14.71 21.61
N TYR A 13 5.47 -14.73 21.10
CA TYR A 13 6.34 -13.57 21.10
C TYR A 13 6.15 -12.81 19.79
N ILE A 14 6.01 -11.51 19.87
CA ILE A 14 6.07 -10.63 18.72
C ILE A 14 7.51 -10.14 18.64
N VAL A 15 8.20 -10.53 17.59
CA VAL A 15 9.65 -10.30 17.42
C VAL A 15 9.85 -9.35 16.25
N SER A 16 10.74 -8.39 16.43
CA SER A 16 11.15 -7.51 15.34
C SER A 16 11.85 -8.30 14.23
N ALA A 17 11.56 -7.96 12.98
CA ALA A 17 12.29 -8.51 11.83
C ALA A 17 13.73 -7.95 11.74
N VAL A 18 13.98 -6.80 12.37
CA VAL A 18 15.28 -6.13 12.41
C VAL A 18 15.93 -6.38 13.77
N LYS A 19 17.20 -6.75 13.77
CA LYS A 19 18.00 -6.88 14.98
C LYS A 19 18.49 -5.52 15.43
N ASN A 20 18.70 -5.36 16.76
CA ASN A 20 19.28 -4.13 17.30
C ASN A 20 20.77 -3.98 16.90
N ASP A 21 21.37 -2.86 17.28
CA ASP A 21 22.77 -2.54 16.98
C ASP A 21 23.79 -3.57 17.49
N ASN A 22 23.40 -4.39 18.48
CA ASN A 22 24.20 -5.49 18.99
C ASN A 22 23.95 -6.83 18.28
N GLY A 23 23.09 -6.85 17.25
CA GLY A 23 22.72 -8.04 16.51
C GLY A 23 21.74 -8.97 17.24
N GLU A 24 21.07 -8.49 18.30
CA GLU A 24 20.13 -9.25 19.10
C GLU A 24 18.69 -9.05 18.59
N GLU A 25 17.85 -10.08 18.74
CA GLU A 25 16.41 -9.98 18.48
C GLU A 25 15.72 -9.09 19.50
N GLU A 26 14.82 -8.24 19.05
CA GLU A 26 13.98 -7.42 19.90
C GLU A 26 12.54 -7.95 19.94
N TYR A 27 11.90 -7.82 21.08
CA TYR A 27 10.58 -8.33 21.40
C TYR A 27 9.65 -7.19 21.75
N ALA A 28 8.43 -7.19 21.22
CA ALA A 28 7.43 -6.24 21.64
C ALA A 28 7.10 -6.44 23.14
N GLU A 29 7.19 -5.38 23.89
CA GLU A 29 6.94 -5.38 25.34
C GLU A 29 6.03 -4.21 25.72
N ILE A 30 5.15 -4.42 26.68
CA ILE A 30 4.34 -3.33 27.25
C ILE A 30 5.22 -2.53 28.22
N ILE A 31 5.33 -1.23 27.97
CA ILE A 31 5.97 -0.30 28.91
C ILE A 31 5.02 -0.14 30.10
N SER A 32 5.42 -0.68 31.23
CA SER A 32 4.54 -0.64 32.39
C SER A 32 4.93 0.42 33.39
N ASP A 33 3.95 1.28 33.69
CA ASP A 33 3.56 1.49 35.07
C ASP A 33 2.58 0.37 35.43
N ASP A 34 2.71 -0.23 36.61
CA ASP A 34 1.92 -1.42 37.00
C ASP A 34 0.41 -1.26 36.81
N ASP A 35 -0.10 -0.03 36.83
CA ASP A 35 -1.51 0.30 36.65
C ASP A 35 -2.00 0.33 35.19
N LYS A 36 -1.11 0.30 34.20
CA LYS A 36 -1.45 0.46 32.77
C LYS A 36 -1.24 -0.77 31.92
N LYS A 37 -0.59 -1.79 32.43
CA LYS A 37 -0.13 -2.97 31.67
C LYS A 37 -1.21 -3.90 31.11
N ASN A 38 -2.45 -3.66 31.33
CA ASN A 38 -3.57 -4.46 30.77
C ASN A 38 -4.73 -3.55 30.35
N LYS A 39 -4.45 -2.31 30.01
CA LYS A 39 -5.47 -1.32 29.60
C LYS A 39 -5.25 -0.90 28.15
N ASP A 40 -6.33 -0.56 27.49
CA ASP A 40 -6.26 0.06 26.17
C ASP A 40 -5.40 1.31 26.21
N GLY A 41 -4.54 1.47 25.21
CA GLY A 41 -3.59 2.58 25.13
C GLY A 41 -2.28 2.38 25.91
N ALA A 42 -2.01 1.17 26.42
CA ALA A 42 -0.69 0.84 26.96
C ALA A 42 0.37 1.00 25.87
N GLN A 43 1.47 1.68 26.21
CA GLN A 43 2.56 1.87 25.26
C GLN A 43 3.33 0.56 25.05
N VAL A 44 3.70 0.29 23.81
CA VAL A 44 4.52 -0.87 23.43
C VAL A 44 5.87 -0.35 22.93
N ARG A 45 6.95 -1.04 23.29
CA ARG A 45 8.30 -0.77 22.78
C ARG A 45 8.95 -2.07 22.31
N LEU A 46 10.01 -1.96 21.56
CA LEU A 46 10.91 -3.06 21.27
C LEU A 46 11.99 -3.12 22.33
N TRP A 47 12.31 -4.33 22.81
CA TRP A 47 13.33 -4.57 23.82
C TRP A 47 13.92 -5.96 23.66
N THR A 48 15.15 -6.15 24.14
CA THR A 48 15.76 -7.49 24.14
C THR A 48 14.93 -8.47 24.96
N LYS A 49 15.04 -9.76 24.65
CA LYS A 49 14.29 -10.80 25.37
C LYS A 49 14.54 -10.73 26.89
N ALA A 50 13.46 -10.68 27.63
CA ALA A 50 13.54 -10.66 29.09
C ALA A 50 14.25 -11.91 29.62
N LYS A 51 15.25 -11.69 30.49
CA LYS A 51 16.03 -12.76 31.15
C LYS A 51 15.46 -13.15 32.50
N SER A 52 14.51 -12.38 33.03
CA SER A 52 13.87 -12.60 34.32
C SER A 52 12.42 -13.01 34.14
N VAL A 53 11.99 -14.01 34.92
CA VAL A 53 10.60 -14.49 34.98
C VAL A 53 9.60 -13.39 35.38
N ASP A 54 10.07 -12.33 36.03
CA ASP A 54 9.23 -11.22 36.45
C ASP A 54 8.86 -10.27 35.31
N TYR A 55 9.72 -10.21 34.28
CA TYR A 55 9.52 -9.34 33.11
C TYR A 55 9.06 -10.09 31.85
N GLU A 56 9.31 -11.40 31.77
CA GLU A 56 8.92 -12.21 30.61
C GLU A 56 7.41 -12.10 30.26
N PRO A 57 6.47 -12.05 31.22
CA PRO A 57 5.05 -11.89 30.91
C PRO A 57 4.69 -10.65 30.11
N ARG A 58 5.52 -9.61 30.11
CA ARG A 58 5.31 -8.36 29.35
C ARG A 58 5.56 -8.54 27.86
N GLN A 59 6.32 -9.56 27.48
CA GLN A 59 6.68 -9.90 26.11
C GLN A 59 5.84 -11.06 25.54
N ILE A 60 4.92 -11.61 26.34
CA ILE A 60 4.08 -12.73 25.95
C ILE A 60 2.71 -12.23 25.56
N TRP A 61 2.36 -12.47 24.30
CA TRP A 61 1.11 -12.02 23.70
C TRP A 61 0.21 -13.20 23.41
N ARG A 62 -1.05 -13.08 23.82
CA ARG A 62 -2.10 -13.96 23.34
C ARG A 62 -2.82 -13.26 22.21
N ILE A 63 -2.70 -13.77 21.01
CA ILE A 63 -3.48 -13.30 19.88
C ILE A 63 -4.86 -13.93 20.02
N GLN A 64 -5.85 -13.13 20.36
CA GLN A 64 -7.25 -13.54 20.44
C GLN A 64 -8.01 -12.89 19.30
N LYS A 65 -8.94 -13.65 18.69
CA LYS A 65 -9.97 -13.04 17.85
C LYS A 65 -10.78 -12.12 18.75
N SER A 66 -10.95 -10.87 18.37
CA SER A 66 -11.78 -9.93 19.15
C SER A 66 -13.23 -10.43 19.14
N ASP A 67 -13.76 -10.73 20.34
CA ASP A 67 -15.18 -11.03 20.53
C ASP A 67 -16.00 -9.75 20.75
N ALA A 68 -15.47 -8.60 20.34
CA ALA A 68 -16.20 -7.34 20.44
C ALA A 68 -17.50 -7.43 19.64
N GLU A 69 -18.60 -7.59 20.33
CA GLU A 69 -19.97 -7.64 19.76
C GLU A 69 -20.41 -6.33 19.08
N ASN A 70 -19.54 -5.37 18.92
CA ASN A 70 -19.84 -4.10 18.27
C ASN A 70 -19.26 -4.07 16.85
N SER A 71 -20.11 -4.37 15.89
CA SER A 71 -20.01 -3.94 14.47
C SER A 71 -18.67 -4.15 13.77
N SER A 72 -17.86 -5.14 14.14
CA SER A 72 -16.69 -5.49 13.37
C SER A 72 -17.13 -6.10 12.04
N PHE A 73 -16.58 -5.56 10.94
CA PHE A 73 -16.75 -6.13 9.62
C PHE A 73 -16.27 -7.59 9.64
N THR A 74 -17.17 -8.53 9.42
CA THR A 74 -16.88 -9.97 9.49
C THR A 74 -16.58 -10.51 8.10
N GLU A 75 -15.87 -11.66 8.03
CA GLU A 75 -15.65 -12.36 6.76
C GLU A 75 -16.98 -12.66 6.03
N ALA A 76 -18.02 -13.05 6.77
CA ALA A 76 -19.35 -13.28 6.20
C ALA A 76 -20.00 -12.00 5.62
N MET A 77 -19.70 -10.83 6.17
CA MET A 77 -20.12 -9.55 5.60
C MET A 77 -19.31 -9.19 4.35
N ALA A 78 -18.01 -9.48 4.36
CA ALA A 78 -17.16 -9.33 3.16
C ALA A 78 -17.65 -10.22 2.01
N ASP A 79 -17.94 -11.49 2.28
CA ASP A 79 -18.46 -12.43 1.29
C ASP A 79 -19.80 -11.95 0.69
N LYS A 80 -20.73 -11.47 1.53
CA LYS A 80 -22.00 -10.91 1.05
C LYS A 80 -21.80 -9.64 0.21
N ALA A 81 -20.89 -8.78 0.62
CA ALA A 81 -20.57 -7.57 -0.13
C ALA A 81 -19.95 -7.92 -1.50
N LEU A 82 -19.01 -8.87 -1.53
CA LEU A 82 -18.42 -9.37 -2.76
C LEU A 82 -19.46 -10.00 -3.69
N GLU A 83 -20.36 -10.82 -3.15
CA GLU A 83 -21.44 -11.44 -3.93
C GLU A 83 -22.37 -10.38 -4.52
N ALA A 84 -22.80 -9.42 -3.72
CA ALA A 84 -23.65 -8.32 -4.18
C ALA A 84 -22.94 -7.48 -5.26
N PHE A 85 -21.67 -7.16 -5.05
CA PHE A 85 -20.84 -6.44 -6.01
C PHE A 85 -20.69 -7.22 -7.32
N LYS A 86 -20.33 -8.51 -7.23
CA LYS A 86 -20.20 -9.40 -8.36
C LYS A 86 -21.50 -9.49 -9.17
N ASN A 87 -22.62 -9.71 -8.51
CA ASN A 87 -23.93 -9.85 -9.17
C ASN A 87 -24.38 -8.56 -9.87
N LYS A 88 -23.94 -7.40 -9.39
CA LYS A 88 -24.34 -6.10 -9.94
C LYS A 88 -23.40 -5.58 -11.01
N TYR A 89 -22.10 -5.75 -10.85
CA TYR A 89 -21.09 -5.04 -11.64
C TYR A 89 -20.18 -5.95 -12.46
N TYR A 90 -20.02 -7.21 -12.05
CA TYR A 90 -19.16 -8.17 -12.75
C TYR A 90 -19.99 -8.87 -13.83
N VAL A 91 -19.93 -8.30 -15.02
CA VAL A 91 -20.76 -8.73 -16.14
C VAL A 91 -19.90 -9.04 -17.36
N LYS A 92 -20.47 -9.84 -18.28
CA LYS A 92 -19.80 -10.15 -19.53
C LYS A 92 -19.68 -8.91 -20.40
N ASN A 93 -18.46 -8.52 -20.74
CA ASN A 93 -18.20 -7.47 -21.71
C ASN A 93 -18.56 -8.00 -23.11
N SER A 94 -19.51 -7.35 -23.77
CA SER A 94 -19.99 -7.77 -25.09
C SER A 94 -18.93 -7.65 -26.21
N THR A 95 -17.93 -6.78 -26.01
CA THR A 95 -16.87 -6.54 -26.98
C THR A 95 -15.73 -7.55 -26.87
N THR A 96 -15.28 -7.82 -25.64
CA THR A 96 -14.12 -8.70 -25.38
C THR A 96 -14.52 -10.14 -25.09
N GLY A 97 -15.77 -10.36 -24.65
CA GLY A 97 -16.30 -11.67 -24.27
C GLY A 97 -15.87 -12.15 -22.90
N TYR A 98 -15.06 -11.39 -22.16
CA TYR A 98 -14.66 -11.71 -20.79
C TYR A 98 -15.65 -11.16 -19.76
N ASP A 99 -15.80 -11.88 -18.65
CA ASP A 99 -16.48 -11.35 -17.49
C ASP A 99 -15.58 -10.33 -16.81
N SER A 100 -16.08 -9.12 -16.60
CA SER A 100 -15.26 -8.01 -16.16
C SER A 100 -16.10 -6.92 -15.49
N LEU A 101 -15.42 -5.99 -14.89
CA LEU A 101 -15.99 -4.74 -14.43
C LEU A 101 -15.87 -3.70 -15.53
N GLY A 102 -16.95 -2.99 -15.79
CA GLY A 102 -16.91 -1.83 -16.67
C GLY A 102 -16.15 -0.68 -16.02
N GLY A 103 -15.62 0.24 -16.82
CA GLY A 103 -14.97 1.44 -16.33
C GLY A 103 -13.79 1.90 -17.18
N GLY A 104 -13.21 3.05 -16.80
CA GLY A 104 -12.01 3.60 -17.40
C GLY A 104 -10.75 2.84 -16.96
N PHE A 105 -9.61 3.20 -17.56
CA PHE A 105 -8.32 2.55 -17.35
C PHE A 105 -7.96 2.46 -15.86
N TRP A 106 -7.89 3.60 -15.18
CA TRP A 106 -7.54 3.68 -13.76
C TRP A 106 -8.54 2.96 -12.85
N GLY A 107 -9.85 3.20 -13.03
CA GLY A 107 -10.86 2.59 -12.17
C GLY A 107 -10.89 1.06 -12.23
N ILE A 108 -10.48 0.45 -13.35
CA ILE A 108 -10.30 -1.01 -13.45
C ILE A 108 -9.04 -1.45 -12.70
N ALA A 109 -7.95 -0.70 -12.77
CA ALA A 109 -6.74 -1.02 -12.00
C ALA A 109 -7.04 -1.07 -10.50
N GLU A 110 -7.72 -0.06 -9.95
CA GLU A 110 -8.11 -0.05 -8.52
C GLU A 110 -8.95 -1.26 -8.10
N VAL A 111 -9.85 -1.70 -8.96
CA VAL A 111 -10.65 -2.89 -8.68
C VAL A 111 -9.81 -4.17 -8.76
N MET A 112 -8.87 -4.24 -9.70
CA MET A 112 -7.94 -5.37 -9.79
C MET A 112 -7.06 -5.46 -8.54
N GLU A 113 -6.59 -4.32 -8.02
CA GLU A 113 -5.84 -4.28 -6.77
C GLU A 113 -6.65 -4.83 -5.59
N ALA A 114 -7.90 -4.39 -5.42
CA ALA A 114 -8.79 -4.92 -4.40
C ALA A 114 -9.02 -6.44 -4.50
N MET A 115 -9.02 -6.99 -5.72
CA MET A 115 -9.10 -8.45 -5.92
C MET A 115 -7.81 -9.16 -5.51
N LEU A 116 -6.64 -8.58 -5.79
CA LEU A 116 -5.36 -9.12 -5.34
C LEU A 116 -5.27 -9.11 -3.80
N ASP A 117 -5.69 -8.03 -3.15
CA ASP A 117 -5.76 -7.91 -1.70
C ASP A 117 -6.70 -8.96 -1.09
N GLY A 118 -7.87 -9.15 -1.70
CA GLY A 118 -8.82 -10.18 -1.30
C GLY A 118 -8.23 -11.59 -1.41
N TYR A 119 -7.49 -11.89 -2.48
CA TYR A 119 -6.81 -13.17 -2.64
C TYR A 119 -5.66 -13.35 -1.63
N GLU A 120 -4.82 -12.34 -1.48
CA GLU A 120 -3.67 -12.37 -0.58
C GLU A 120 -4.09 -12.56 0.88
N THR A 121 -5.18 -11.90 1.27
CA THR A 121 -5.71 -11.97 2.64
C THR A 121 -6.46 -13.28 2.93
N THR A 122 -7.21 -13.81 1.96
CA THR A 122 -8.15 -14.92 2.21
C THR A 122 -7.76 -16.24 1.55
N GLY A 123 -6.93 -16.22 0.52
CA GLY A 123 -6.60 -17.37 -0.32
C GLY A 123 -7.78 -17.90 -1.18
N LYS A 124 -8.94 -17.20 -1.19
CA LYS A 124 -10.14 -17.65 -1.91
C LYS A 124 -9.96 -17.50 -3.42
N SER A 125 -10.13 -18.59 -4.16
CA SER A 125 -9.96 -18.62 -5.62
C SER A 125 -10.88 -17.64 -6.37
N ILE A 126 -12.02 -17.28 -5.79
CA ILE A 126 -12.96 -16.34 -6.41
C ILE A 126 -12.31 -14.99 -6.72
N TYR A 127 -11.46 -14.47 -5.83
CA TYR A 127 -10.74 -13.22 -6.05
C TYR A 127 -9.72 -13.34 -7.18
N ARG A 128 -8.95 -14.43 -7.19
CA ARG A 128 -8.01 -14.73 -8.28
C ARG A 128 -8.71 -14.84 -9.63
N ASP A 129 -9.82 -15.58 -9.68
CA ASP A 129 -10.55 -15.83 -10.92
C ASP A 129 -11.19 -14.53 -11.46
N MET A 130 -11.73 -13.69 -10.57
CA MET A 130 -12.22 -12.36 -10.93
C MET A 130 -11.10 -11.44 -11.42
N PHE A 131 -9.96 -11.43 -10.74
CA PHE A 131 -8.78 -10.69 -11.19
C PHE A 131 -8.36 -11.12 -12.60
N GLN A 132 -8.14 -12.42 -12.80
CA GLN A 132 -7.64 -12.94 -14.08
C GLN A 132 -8.58 -12.63 -15.25
N ASN A 133 -9.88 -12.72 -15.05
CA ASN A 133 -10.85 -12.39 -16.09
C ASN A 133 -10.89 -10.88 -16.36
N THR A 134 -10.89 -10.06 -15.30
CA THR A 134 -10.84 -8.60 -15.42
C THR A 134 -9.54 -8.15 -16.10
N TYR A 135 -8.40 -8.76 -15.76
CA TYR A 135 -7.12 -8.47 -16.39
C TYR A 135 -7.11 -8.85 -17.89
N LYS A 136 -7.70 -10.00 -18.27
CA LYS A 136 -7.84 -10.39 -19.69
C LYS A 136 -8.69 -9.37 -20.46
N ASP A 137 -9.80 -8.93 -19.87
CA ASP A 137 -10.64 -7.87 -20.45
C ASP A 137 -9.86 -6.54 -20.58
N PHE A 138 -9.12 -6.19 -19.54
CA PHE A 138 -8.29 -4.98 -19.52
C PHE A 138 -7.24 -5.00 -20.65
N ILE A 139 -6.52 -6.11 -20.81
CA ILE A 139 -5.52 -6.28 -21.88
C ILE A 139 -6.20 -6.33 -23.26
N ALA A 140 -7.36 -6.98 -23.40
CA ALA A 140 -8.09 -7.00 -24.66
C ALA A 140 -8.54 -5.60 -25.12
N ARG A 141 -8.83 -4.69 -24.20
CA ARG A 141 -9.23 -3.30 -24.50
C ARG A 141 -8.05 -2.35 -24.70
N ASN A 142 -7.01 -2.49 -23.93
CA ASN A 142 -5.93 -1.50 -23.83
C ASN A 142 -4.61 -2.00 -24.44
N GLY A 143 -4.54 -3.27 -24.85
CA GLY A 143 -3.28 -3.91 -25.25
C GLY A 143 -2.37 -4.17 -24.04
N ASP A 144 -1.17 -4.65 -24.33
CA ASP A 144 -0.14 -4.98 -23.34
C ASP A 144 0.96 -3.88 -23.25
N TYR A 145 0.81 -2.79 -24.01
CA TYR A 145 1.70 -1.64 -24.02
C TYR A 145 0.91 -0.34 -24.05
N TRP A 146 0.95 0.40 -22.94
CA TRP A 146 0.01 1.49 -22.66
C TRP A 146 0.53 2.87 -23.05
N SER A 147 1.28 2.94 -24.14
CA SER A 147 1.87 4.20 -24.65
C SER A 147 0.83 5.25 -25.07
N ASN A 148 -0.39 4.83 -25.36
CA ASN A 148 -1.50 5.70 -25.73
C ASN A 148 -2.24 6.29 -24.52
N ASN A 149 -1.94 5.86 -23.29
CA ASN A 149 -2.48 6.51 -22.08
C ASN A 149 -1.58 7.71 -21.74
N ASP A 150 -2.15 8.90 -21.74
CA ASP A 150 -1.42 10.13 -21.45
C ASP A 150 -1.06 10.29 -19.97
N PHE A 151 -1.74 9.56 -19.08
CA PHE A 151 -1.58 9.66 -17.64
C PHE A 151 -0.59 8.61 -17.12
N ASN A 152 0.51 9.09 -16.53
CA ASN A 152 1.54 8.20 -15.99
C ASN A 152 1.11 7.48 -14.72
N ASP A 153 0.26 8.08 -13.90
CA ASP A 153 -0.32 7.47 -12.70
C ASP A 153 -1.23 6.30 -13.05
N ASP A 154 -2.10 6.43 -14.05
CA ASP A 154 -2.91 5.32 -14.56
C ASP A 154 -2.04 4.10 -14.91
N ILE A 155 -0.94 4.37 -15.65
CA ILE A 155 0.01 3.31 -16.02
C ILE A 155 0.67 2.71 -14.78
N ALA A 156 1.05 3.53 -13.80
CA ALA A 156 1.70 3.06 -12.58
C ALA A 156 0.79 2.13 -11.76
N TRP A 157 -0.52 2.42 -11.68
CA TRP A 157 -1.49 1.56 -11.01
C TRP A 157 -1.64 0.21 -11.72
N ALA A 158 -1.81 0.18 -13.03
CA ALA A 158 -1.88 -1.07 -13.78
C ALA A 158 -0.56 -1.88 -13.75
N VAL A 159 0.58 -1.21 -13.59
CA VAL A 159 1.88 -1.86 -13.33
C VAL A 159 1.88 -2.54 -11.97
N LEU A 160 1.35 -1.89 -10.92
CA LEU A 160 1.22 -2.47 -9.58
C LEU A 160 0.42 -3.78 -9.62
N ASP A 161 -0.74 -3.76 -10.26
CA ASP A 161 -1.55 -4.97 -10.47
C ASP A 161 -0.76 -6.08 -11.14
N SER A 162 -0.07 -5.74 -12.22
CA SER A 162 0.66 -6.71 -13.00
C SER A 162 1.82 -7.34 -12.22
N VAL A 163 2.65 -6.54 -11.53
CA VAL A 163 3.78 -7.09 -10.78
C VAL A 163 3.32 -7.86 -9.54
N ARG A 164 2.26 -7.42 -8.84
CA ARG A 164 1.68 -8.17 -7.72
C ARG A 164 1.07 -9.49 -8.18
N ALA A 165 0.39 -9.50 -9.34
CA ALA A 165 -0.15 -10.73 -9.93
C ALA A 165 0.98 -11.73 -10.26
N TYR A 166 2.12 -11.28 -10.78
CA TYR A 166 3.28 -12.14 -10.95
C TYR A 166 3.76 -12.75 -9.62
N LEU A 167 3.92 -11.92 -8.59
CA LEU A 167 4.37 -12.39 -7.28
C LEU A 167 3.42 -13.41 -6.64
N LEU A 168 2.11 -13.25 -6.87
CA LEU A 168 1.09 -14.14 -6.31
C LEU A 168 0.86 -15.41 -7.15
N PHE A 169 0.94 -15.32 -8.47
CA PHE A 169 0.51 -16.41 -9.37
C PHE A 169 1.64 -17.04 -10.19
N GLY A 170 2.82 -16.38 -10.29
CA GLY A 170 4.01 -16.90 -10.97
C GLY A 170 3.97 -16.86 -12.49
N ASP A 171 2.95 -16.25 -13.11
CA ASP A 171 2.85 -16.16 -14.57
C ASP A 171 3.75 -15.02 -15.10
N GLN A 172 4.77 -15.39 -15.88
CA GLN A 172 5.78 -14.49 -16.42
C GLN A 172 5.21 -13.36 -17.28
N SER A 173 4.07 -13.57 -17.92
CA SER A 173 3.43 -12.55 -18.76
C SER A 173 3.06 -11.29 -17.99
N TYR A 174 2.65 -11.43 -16.74
CA TYR A 174 2.39 -10.27 -15.86
C TYR A 174 3.65 -9.45 -15.60
N LEU A 175 4.77 -10.11 -15.29
CA LEU A 175 6.02 -9.42 -15.04
C LEU A 175 6.55 -8.70 -16.29
N ASP A 176 6.45 -9.33 -17.45
CA ASP A 176 6.92 -8.75 -18.72
C ASP A 176 6.12 -7.49 -19.08
N ILE A 177 4.80 -7.52 -18.87
CA ILE A 177 3.91 -6.37 -19.06
C ILE A 177 4.25 -5.26 -18.05
N ALA A 178 4.42 -5.61 -16.77
CA ALA A 178 4.76 -4.66 -15.72
C ALA A 178 6.08 -3.93 -16.02
N LYS A 179 7.16 -4.66 -16.32
CA LYS A 179 8.47 -4.10 -16.67
C LYS A 179 8.40 -3.16 -17.86
N LYS A 180 7.81 -3.64 -18.97
CA LYS A 180 7.70 -2.87 -20.21
C LYS A 180 7.01 -1.54 -19.99
N ASN A 181 5.90 -1.52 -19.26
CA ASN A 181 5.11 -0.32 -19.06
C ASN A 181 5.71 0.59 -17.98
N TRP A 182 6.30 0.03 -16.92
CA TRP A 182 7.00 0.84 -15.92
C TRP A 182 8.21 1.56 -16.51
N ASP A 183 9.05 0.86 -17.28
CA ASP A 183 10.24 1.43 -17.90
C ASP A 183 9.86 2.54 -18.92
N PHE A 184 8.79 2.30 -19.69
CA PHE A 184 8.26 3.31 -20.61
C PHE A 184 7.76 4.55 -19.84
N MET A 185 6.91 4.37 -18.85
CA MET A 185 6.32 5.44 -18.02
C MET A 185 7.43 6.24 -17.32
N TYR A 186 8.38 5.56 -16.69
CA TYR A 186 9.48 6.20 -15.99
C TYR A 186 10.35 7.04 -16.95
N LYS A 187 10.73 6.49 -18.12
CA LYS A 187 11.50 7.20 -19.13
C LYS A 187 10.77 8.47 -19.59
N ARG A 188 9.51 8.32 -20.00
CA ARG A 188 8.67 9.41 -20.48
C ARG A 188 8.44 10.49 -19.41
N GLY A 189 8.16 10.03 -18.19
CA GLY A 189 7.82 10.91 -17.07
C GLY A 189 9.01 11.67 -16.48
N THR A 190 10.24 11.18 -16.66
CA THR A 190 11.47 11.85 -16.18
C THR A 190 12.21 12.61 -17.27
N GLU A 191 11.85 12.46 -18.54
CA GLU A 191 12.51 13.13 -19.65
C GLU A 191 12.43 14.66 -19.53
N GLY A 192 13.59 15.32 -19.57
CA GLY A 192 13.70 16.78 -19.42
C GLY A 192 13.50 17.31 -18.00
N ARG A 193 13.27 16.45 -17.00
CA ARG A 193 13.12 16.86 -15.58
C ARG A 193 14.45 16.77 -14.84
N THR A 194 14.68 17.77 -13.99
CA THR A 194 15.88 17.86 -13.14
C THR A 194 15.56 17.71 -11.64
N ASP A 195 14.28 17.72 -11.28
CA ASP A 195 13.82 17.64 -9.89
C ASP A 195 13.79 16.22 -9.31
N GLY A 196 13.99 15.20 -10.15
CA GLY A 196 14.01 13.79 -9.72
C GLY A 196 12.65 13.11 -9.68
N MET A 197 11.55 13.84 -9.83
CA MET A 197 10.18 13.32 -9.81
C MET A 197 9.68 12.93 -11.21
N ILE A 198 8.53 12.26 -11.24
CA ILE A 198 7.85 11.82 -12.47
C ILE A 198 6.74 12.80 -12.82
N ARG A 199 6.61 13.14 -14.10
CA ARG A 199 5.53 13.96 -14.64
C ARG A 199 4.20 13.19 -14.57
N TRP A 200 3.11 13.88 -14.19
CA TRP A 200 1.78 13.28 -14.12
C TRP A 200 1.22 12.92 -15.50
N SER A 201 1.23 13.87 -16.44
CA SER A 201 0.66 13.67 -17.77
C SER A 201 1.67 13.99 -18.87
N HIS A 202 1.54 13.30 -20.01
CA HIS A 202 2.28 13.59 -21.24
C HIS A 202 1.51 14.54 -22.16
N GLU A 203 0.22 14.80 -21.86
CA GLU A 203 -0.62 15.67 -22.68
C GLU A 203 -0.14 17.11 -22.63
N ASN A 204 0.04 17.71 -23.82
CA ASN A 204 0.43 19.11 -23.98
C ASN A 204 -0.63 20.03 -23.33
N GLY A 205 -0.20 20.89 -22.41
CA GLY A 205 -1.08 21.90 -21.76
C GLY A 205 -1.64 21.51 -20.39
N ARG A 206 -1.49 20.27 -19.95
CA ARG A 206 -1.86 19.85 -18.57
C ARG A 206 -0.75 20.09 -17.54
N GLY A 207 0.32 20.76 -17.95
CA GLY A 207 1.40 21.19 -17.10
C GLY A 207 2.35 20.08 -16.67
N ASP A 208 3.60 20.47 -16.35
CA ASP A 208 4.59 19.59 -15.70
C ASP A 208 4.24 19.31 -14.23
N GLY A 209 2.92 19.18 -13.93
CA GLY A 209 2.41 19.08 -12.59
C GLY A 209 3.19 18.08 -11.75
N THR A 210 3.79 18.59 -10.70
CA THR A 210 4.37 17.78 -9.65
C THR A 210 3.23 17.35 -8.74
N LEU A 211 2.82 16.09 -8.86
CA LEU A 211 1.68 15.54 -8.14
C LEU A 211 2.09 14.30 -7.36
N SER A 212 1.47 14.11 -6.21
CA SER A 212 1.71 12.93 -5.39
C SER A 212 1.14 11.66 -6.02
N CYS A 213 0.02 11.75 -6.74
CA CYS A 213 -0.70 10.63 -7.33
C CYS A 213 0.13 9.75 -8.28
N ILE A 214 1.18 10.30 -8.89
CA ILE A 214 2.10 9.52 -9.73
C ILE A 214 3.34 9.05 -8.97
N ASN A 215 3.91 9.90 -8.10
CA ASN A 215 5.19 9.60 -7.46
C ASN A 215 5.08 8.46 -6.45
N GLY A 216 3.92 8.31 -5.79
CA GLY A 216 3.61 7.20 -4.89
C GLY A 216 3.58 5.85 -5.61
N PRO A 217 2.59 5.59 -6.47
CA PRO A 217 2.46 4.29 -7.13
C PRO A 217 3.65 3.93 -8.00
N ALA A 218 4.31 4.92 -8.65
CA ALA A 218 5.53 4.66 -9.41
C ALA A 218 6.69 4.18 -8.52
N THR A 219 6.83 4.73 -7.31
CA THR A 219 7.85 4.29 -6.35
C THR A 219 7.55 2.89 -5.84
N VAL A 220 6.33 2.62 -5.40
CA VAL A 220 5.89 1.31 -4.91
C VAL A 220 6.03 0.25 -6.02
N GLY A 221 5.60 0.57 -7.24
CA GLY A 221 5.74 -0.31 -8.42
C GLY A 221 7.20 -0.67 -8.71
N ALA A 222 8.12 0.31 -8.60
CA ALA A 222 9.55 0.03 -8.76
C ALA A 222 10.09 -0.90 -7.65
N CYS A 223 9.66 -0.71 -6.40
CA CYS A 223 10.05 -1.59 -5.32
C CYS A 223 9.57 -3.04 -5.55
N TYR A 224 8.32 -3.22 -5.97
CA TYR A 224 7.81 -4.55 -6.34
C TYR A 224 8.55 -5.16 -7.55
N LEU A 225 8.89 -4.36 -8.55
CA LEU A 225 9.70 -4.83 -9.69
C LEU A 225 11.10 -5.26 -9.25
N ALA A 226 11.73 -4.53 -8.32
CA ALA A 226 13.01 -4.94 -7.76
C ALA A 226 12.91 -6.29 -7.03
N ILE A 227 11.86 -6.49 -6.24
CA ILE A 227 11.58 -7.76 -5.54
C ILE A 227 11.35 -8.89 -6.54
N ALA A 228 10.53 -8.65 -7.56
CA ALA A 228 10.14 -9.66 -8.55
C ALA A 228 11.29 -10.09 -9.46
N THR A 229 12.20 -9.15 -9.78
CA THR A 229 13.30 -9.38 -10.75
C THR A 229 14.65 -9.65 -10.10
N GLY A 230 14.85 -9.23 -8.86
CA GLY A 230 16.18 -9.17 -8.22
C GLY A 230 17.07 -8.04 -8.79
N ASP A 231 16.54 -7.13 -9.63
CA ASP A 231 17.29 -6.03 -10.21
C ASP A 231 17.19 -4.77 -9.33
N ASP A 232 18.26 -4.50 -8.59
CA ASP A 232 18.38 -3.34 -7.69
C ASP A 232 18.34 -1.98 -8.43
N SER A 233 18.41 -1.94 -9.76
CA SER A 233 18.24 -0.70 -10.50
C SER A 233 16.85 -0.09 -10.32
N TYR A 234 15.83 -0.91 -10.11
CA TYR A 234 14.48 -0.45 -9.79
C TYR A 234 14.43 0.19 -8.40
N TYR A 235 15.07 -0.39 -7.38
CA TYR A 235 15.20 0.27 -6.06
C TYR A 235 15.95 1.60 -6.16
N THR A 236 16.99 1.69 -6.99
CA THR A 236 17.72 2.95 -7.20
C THR A 236 16.82 4.03 -7.80
N LYS A 237 15.99 3.67 -8.78
CA LYS A 237 15.01 4.58 -9.40
C LYS A 237 13.90 4.96 -8.41
N ALA A 238 13.38 3.99 -7.63
CA ALA A 238 12.40 4.22 -6.56
C ALA A 238 12.91 5.22 -5.53
N LYS A 239 14.12 4.98 -5.02
CA LYS A 239 14.77 5.88 -4.05
C LYS A 239 14.94 7.30 -4.59
N ARG A 240 15.37 7.44 -5.86
CA ARG A 240 15.50 8.75 -6.49
C ARG A 240 14.17 9.51 -6.50
N VAL A 241 13.09 8.85 -6.92
CA VAL A 241 11.76 9.47 -6.99
C VAL A 241 11.26 9.81 -5.60
N PHE A 242 11.38 8.89 -4.66
CA PHE A 242 10.92 9.08 -3.29
C PHE A 242 11.68 10.21 -2.57
N ASP A 243 13.00 10.23 -2.68
CA ASP A 243 13.82 11.28 -2.07
C ASP A 243 13.46 12.67 -2.64
N ALA A 244 13.23 12.74 -3.94
CA ALA A 244 12.79 13.98 -4.58
C ALA A 244 11.40 14.41 -4.09
N TRP A 245 10.45 13.49 -4.04
CA TRP A 245 9.08 13.72 -3.57
C TRP A 245 9.07 14.13 -2.10
N ARG A 246 9.75 13.36 -1.24
CA ARG A 246 9.91 13.62 0.18
C ARG A 246 10.53 14.99 0.47
N ASN A 247 11.48 15.44 -0.33
CA ASN A 247 12.18 16.72 -0.17
C ASN A 247 11.47 17.91 -0.84
N SER A 248 10.39 17.66 -1.59
CA SER A 248 9.59 18.71 -2.23
C SER A 248 8.62 19.37 -1.24
N SER A 249 7.86 20.35 -1.74
CA SER A 249 6.75 20.98 -1.00
C SER A 249 5.53 20.09 -0.82
N LEU A 250 5.52 18.90 -1.42
CA LEU A 250 4.39 17.96 -1.33
C LEU A 250 4.36 17.18 -0.02
N TYR A 251 5.45 17.16 0.73
CA TYR A 251 5.50 16.50 2.02
C TYR A 251 5.84 17.48 3.14
N VAL A 252 4.99 17.57 4.13
CA VAL A 252 5.18 18.45 5.30
C VAL A 252 6.03 17.71 6.34
N ARG A 253 7.28 18.15 6.50
CA ARG A 253 8.26 17.48 7.36
C ARG A 253 8.18 17.87 8.82
N GLU A 254 7.70 19.08 9.11
CA GLU A 254 7.77 19.68 10.44
C GLU A 254 6.49 20.44 10.78
N GLY A 255 6.32 20.74 12.08
CA GLY A 255 5.19 21.51 12.57
C GLY A 255 3.96 20.66 12.86
N GLU A 256 2.83 21.32 13.05
CA GLU A 256 1.58 20.69 13.48
C GLU A 256 1.00 19.71 12.44
N ASP A 257 1.28 19.96 11.17
CA ASP A 257 0.85 19.15 10.03
C ASP A 257 1.94 18.20 9.53
N ALA A 258 3.01 17.95 10.29
CA ALA A 258 4.04 16.98 9.91
C ALA A 258 3.41 15.63 9.52
N GLY A 259 3.91 15.03 8.45
CA GLY A 259 3.35 13.81 7.88
C GLY A 259 2.22 14.04 6.86
N HIS A 260 1.80 15.27 6.60
CA HIS A 260 0.81 15.53 5.56
C HIS A 260 1.45 15.48 4.16
N VAL A 261 0.90 14.65 3.30
CA VAL A 261 1.24 14.55 1.88
C VAL A 261 0.22 15.32 1.06
N TRP A 262 0.64 16.40 0.41
CA TRP A 262 -0.19 17.23 -0.43
C TRP A 262 -0.47 16.57 -1.77
N ASP A 263 -1.61 16.87 -2.35
CA ASP A 263 -1.97 16.39 -3.69
C ASP A 263 -1.02 16.95 -4.77
N SER A 264 -0.88 18.27 -4.78
CA SER A 264 -0.03 18.99 -5.74
C SER A 264 0.54 20.26 -5.12
N ALA A 265 1.48 20.89 -5.80
CA ALA A 265 2.01 22.19 -5.37
C ALA A 265 0.90 23.25 -5.30
N GLY A 266 0.65 23.77 -4.08
CA GLY A 266 -0.42 24.73 -3.81
C GLY A 266 -1.80 24.11 -3.56
N ASN A 267 -1.94 22.77 -3.62
CA ASN A 267 -3.16 22.07 -3.24
C ASN A 267 -2.89 21.13 -2.08
N ALA A 268 -3.23 21.58 -0.88
CA ALA A 268 -3.06 20.83 0.37
C ALA A 268 -4.21 19.85 0.66
N TRP A 269 -4.93 19.40 -0.36
CA TRP A 269 -5.96 18.39 -0.17
C TRP A 269 -5.37 17.10 0.40
N ARG A 270 -6.03 16.59 1.45
CA ARG A 270 -5.64 15.35 2.14
C ARG A 270 -6.42 14.19 1.57
N SER A 271 -5.86 13.54 0.58
CA SER A 271 -6.42 12.27 0.08
C SER A 271 -5.82 11.09 0.82
N THR A 272 -6.62 10.07 1.09
CA THR A 272 -6.13 8.84 1.74
C THR A 272 -5.11 8.13 0.88
N TYR A 273 -5.33 8.07 -0.43
CA TYR A 273 -4.44 7.34 -1.34
C TYR A 273 -3.03 7.95 -1.44
N ASN A 274 -2.88 9.28 -1.42
CA ASN A 274 -1.56 9.92 -1.40
C ASN A 274 -0.80 9.63 -0.09
N GLN A 275 -1.53 9.60 1.04
CA GLN A 275 -0.95 9.23 2.33
C GLN A 275 -0.52 7.75 2.32
N GLY A 276 -1.38 6.85 1.85
CA GLY A 276 -1.13 5.41 1.81
C GLY A 276 0.06 5.06 0.91
N THR A 277 0.12 5.62 -0.31
CA THR A 277 1.22 5.34 -1.23
C THR A 277 2.56 5.92 -0.77
N PHE A 278 2.56 7.09 -0.10
CA PHE A 278 3.77 7.61 0.52
C PHE A 278 4.26 6.71 1.65
N LEU A 279 3.37 6.29 2.52
CA LEU A 279 3.67 5.39 3.63
C LEU A 279 4.24 4.06 3.11
N GLY A 280 3.57 3.43 2.14
CA GLY A 280 4.02 2.19 1.52
C GLY A 280 5.41 2.32 0.89
N ALA A 281 5.64 3.39 0.11
CA ALA A 281 6.93 3.68 -0.49
C ALA A 281 8.04 3.86 0.58
N ALA A 282 7.75 4.61 1.64
CA ALA A 282 8.68 4.85 2.73
C ALA A 282 9.09 3.56 3.45
N ILE A 283 8.13 2.69 3.77
CA ILE A 283 8.39 1.41 4.43
C ILE A 283 9.20 0.47 3.53
N MET A 284 8.83 0.31 2.26
CA MET A 284 9.58 -0.57 1.33
C MET A 284 11.03 -0.10 1.15
N LEU A 285 11.27 1.21 1.10
CA LEU A 285 12.62 1.76 1.03
C LEU A 285 13.38 1.65 2.37
N TYR A 286 12.69 1.76 3.51
CA TYR A 286 13.28 1.48 4.81
C TYR A 286 13.73 0.02 4.91
N GLU A 287 12.88 -0.92 4.53
CA GLU A 287 13.23 -2.35 4.51
C GLU A 287 14.45 -2.65 3.63
N LYS A 288 14.57 -1.97 2.48
CA LYS A 288 15.72 -2.16 1.58
C LYS A 288 17.01 -1.54 2.11
N TYR A 289 16.94 -0.30 2.62
CA TYR A 289 18.14 0.51 2.89
C TYR A 289 18.44 0.71 4.37
N GLY A 290 17.53 0.40 5.28
CA GLY A 290 17.68 0.64 6.72
C GLY A 290 17.75 2.13 7.10
N THR A 291 17.34 3.03 6.21
CA THR A 291 17.41 4.47 6.46
C THR A 291 16.31 4.90 7.42
N GLN A 292 16.67 5.17 8.67
CA GLN A 292 15.72 5.49 9.76
C GLN A 292 14.74 6.61 9.38
N GLN A 293 15.19 7.60 8.64
CA GLN A 293 14.35 8.72 8.20
C GLN A 293 13.10 8.27 7.41
N TYR A 294 13.19 7.20 6.61
CA TYR A 294 12.03 6.68 5.88
C TYR A 294 10.98 6.08 6.83
N TYR A 295 11.44 5.38 7.85
CA TYR A 295 10.55 4.87 8.89
C TYR A 295 9.88 5.99 9.69
N ASP A 296 10.65 7.02 10.06
CA ASP A 296 10.13 8.18 10.78
C ASP A 296 9.08 8.94 9.93
N ASP A 297 9.35 9.09 8.63
CA ASP A 297 8.40 9.70 7.70
C ASP A 297 7.11 8.87 7.59
N ALA A 298 7.21 7.55 7.51
CA ALA A 298 6.04 6.66 7.49
C ALA A 298 5.22 6.80 8.78
N CYS A 299 5.87 6.84 9.95
CA CYS A 299 5.21 7.05 11.23
C CYS A 299 4.48 8.40 11.28
N ASN A 300 5.12 9.46 10.76
CA ASN A 300 4.51 10.79 10.71
C ASN A 300 3.28 10.82 9.80
N VAL A 301 3.35 10.18 8.62
CA VAL A 301 2.20 10.07 7.70
C VAL A 301 1.06 9.31 8.36
N MET A 302 1.34 8.17 8.99
CA MET A 302 0.33 7.39 9.70
C MET A 302 -0.32 8.22 10.81
N ALA A 303 0.47 8.90 11.65
CA ALA A 303 -0.04 9.73 12.73
C ALA A 303 -0.92 10.88 12.21
N ASN A 304 -0.50 11.54 11.12
CA ASN A 304 -1.27 12.60 10.46
C ASN A 304 -2.57 12.07 9.87
N THR A 305 -2.53 10.90 9.22
CA THR A 305 -3.71 10.22 8.65
C THR A 305 -4.73 9.89 9.74
N VAL A 306 -4.31 9.27 10.82
CA VAL A 306 -5.19 8.93 11.94
C VAL A 306 -5.80 10.19 12.56
N LYS A 307 -4.99 11.23 12.78
CA LYS A 307 -5.44 12.50 13.37
C LYS A 307 -6.47 13.22 12.48
N ASN A 308 -6.25 13.27 11.17
CA ASN A 308 -6.98 14.17 10.29
C ASN A 308 -8.01 13.47 9.39
N LEU A 309 -7.75 12.22 9.00
CA LEU A 309 -8.59 11.45 8.05
C LEU A 309 -9.40 10.34 8.72
N CYS A 310 -9.24 10.08 10.02
CA CYS A 310 -10.05 9.13 10.75
C CYS A 310 -11.06 9.80 11.69
N TYR A 311 -12.14 9.10 11.96
CA TYR A 311 -13.09 9.36 13.03
C TYR A 311 -13.39 8.03 13.72
N ASN A 312 -13.16 7.95 15.04
CA ASN A 312 -13.27 6.70 15.79
C ASN A 312 -12.49 5.52 15.14
N ASN A 313 -11.26 5.80 14.68
CA ASN A 313 -10.38 4.84 14.00
C ASN A 313 -10.93 4.30 12.66
N ILE A 314 -11.91 4.96 12.07
CA ILE A 314 -12.44 4.64 10.75
C ILE A 314 -12.09 5.81 9.82
N LEU A 315 -11.58 5.50 8.63
CA LEU A 315 -11.33 6.51 7.60
C LEU A 315 -12.62 7.26 7.28
N LYS A 316 -12.55 8.59 7.33
CA LYS A 316 -13.67 9.46 6.96
C LYS A 316 -14.01 9.28 5.48
N GLU A 317 -15.27 9.49 5.16
CA GLU A 317 -15.67 9.61 3.77
C GLU A 317 -15.01 10.85 3.16
N GLU A 318 -14.28 10.67 2.07
CA GLU A 318 -13.78 11.78 1.29
C GLU A 318 -14.97 12.41 0.54
N ASN A 319 -15.16 13.72 0.67
CA ASN A 319 -16.35 14.41 0.14
C ASN A 319 -16.39 14.32 -1.39
N THR A 320 -17.36 13.59 -1.89
CA THR A 320 -17.33 13.04 -3.23
C THR A 320 -18.40 13.60 -4.12
N ASN A 321 -18.06 14.66 -4.82
CA ASN A 321 -18.82 15.03 -6.02
C ASN A 321 -18.22 14.45 -7.32
N SER A 322 -17.12 13.66 -7.23
CA SER A 322 -16.53 12.95 -8.38
C SER A 322 -16.51 11.44 -8.13
N GLY A 323 -16.69 10.65 -9.20
CA GLY A 323 -16.65 9.19 -9.13
C GLY A 323 -15.30 8.61 -8.71
N ASP A 324 -14.22 9.39 -8.84
CA ASP A 324 -12.86 8.95 -8.53
C ASP A 324 -12.61 8.80 -7.03
N LEU A 325 -13.24 9.66 -6.22
CA LEU A 325 -13.00 9.72 -4.77
C LEU A 325 -13.44 8.47 -4.01
N SER A 326 -14.40 7.71 -4.54
CA SER A 326 -14.83 6.45 -3.92
C SER A 326 -13.77 5.33 -4.06
N GLY A 327 -12.96 5.34 -5.12
CA GLY A 327 -11.84 4.42 -5.33
C GLY A 327 -10.64 4.75 -4.43
N MET A 328 -10.40 6.03 -4.19
CA MET A 328 -9.21 6.50 -3.47
C MET A 328 -9.11 6.02 -2.02
N ARG A 329 -10.23 5.72 -1.35
CA ARG A 329 -10.24 5.14 0.00
C ARG A 329 -9.75 3.71 0.07
N GLY A 330 -9.88 2.95 -1.02
CA GLY A 330 -9.45 1.56 -1.09
C GLY A 330 -7.93 1.41 -1.09
N ILE A 331 -7.19 2.48 -1.39
CA ILE A 331 -5.74 2.47 -1.58
C ILE A 331 -4.97 2.75 -0.26
N SER A 332 -5.62 3.08 0.81
CA SER A 332 -4.98 3.58 2.06
C SER A 332 -4.76 2.51 3.12
#